data_d74339fa27c3a11622201f9684d2e65a
#
_entry.id   d74339fa27c3a11622201f9684d2e65a
#
_cell.length_a   1.000
_cell.length_b   1.000
_cell.length_c   1.000
_cell.angle_alpha   90.00
_cell.angle_beta   90.00
_cell.angle_gamma   90.00
#
_symmetry.space_group_name_H-M   'P 1'
#
loop_
_entity.id
_entity.type
_entity.pdbx_description
1 polymer ?
#
loop_
_entity_poly.entity_id
_entity_poly.type
_entity_poly.pdbx_seq_one_letter_code
_entity_poly.pdbx_strand_id
1 'polypeptide(L)'
;MNRKGISWSIILILGSMLLFPNYMNLVHAQSVGANNPIKNVTALSNSFGNGTDIELQNSTIHYFEDADGYLVFPVGQGNQSSKLPAVIMIHENKGLNDYIKNMANLLARQGYVVLAVDLFKGEVSVDPNDTRRMVQSVRNNPEHAISNLQTAVKYVSSLPNVDSSKVASIGWCFGGGQSLQLALNSQDHQLAATILYYGTPLVTDKGNLSKIKWPVLGIFGDQDRGIPVEKV
;
A
#
# COMPACT_ATOMS: atom_id res chain seq x y z
N MET A 1 9.84 -10.52 29.37
CA MET A 1 9.63 -10.50 27.91
C MET A 1 8.79 -9.27 27.58
N ASN A 2 9.47 -8.19 27.16
CA ASN A 2 8.79 -6.93 26.81
C ASN A 2 8.24 -7.04 25.40
N ARG A 3 6.93 -7.21 25.24
CA ARG A 3 6.23 -7.03 23.98
C ARG A 3 6.34 -5.54 23.63
N LYS A 4 7.26 -5.18 22.72
CA LYS A 4 7.30 -3.85 22.12
C LYS A 4 5.97 -3.64 21.41
N GLY A 5 5.13 -2.75 21.96
CA GLY A 5 3.80 -2.48 21.44
C GLY A 5 3.92 -1.91 20.03
N ILE A 6 3.37 -2.64 19.07
CA ILE A 6 3.05 -2.09 17.76
C ILE A 6 2.05 -0.98 18.04
N SER A 7 2.33 0.21 17.51
CA SER A 7 1.38 1.32 17.65
C SER A 7 0.05 0.89 17.03
N TRP A 8 -0.94 0.67 17.88
CA TRP A 8 -2.33 0.40 17.48
C TRP A 8 -2.87 1.43 16.49
N SER A 9 -2.21 2.58 16.39
CA SER A 9 -2.49 3.63 15.40
C SER A 9 -2.40 3.15 13.95
N ILE A 10 -1.48 2.26 13.60
CA ILE A 10 -1.39 1.74 12.21
C ILE A 10 -2.63 0.92 11.88
N ILE A 11 -3.09 0.09 12.81
CA ILE A 11 -4.25 -0.79 12.60
C ILE A 11 -5.56 0.02 12.65
N LEU A 12 -5.67 1.00 13.57
CA LEU A 12 -6.87 1.82 13.72
C LEU A 12 -7.08 2.81 12.58
N ILE A 13 -6.02 3.45 12.07
CA ILE A 13 -6.14 4.42 10.96
C ILE A 13 -6.49 3.71 9.66
N LEU A 14 -5.90 2.55 9.40
CA LEU A 14 -6.20 1.75 8.22
C LEU A 14 -7.58 1.08 8.31
N GLY A 15 -8.02 0.70 9.51
CA GLY A 15 -9.36 0.19 9.77
C GLY A 15 -10.45 1.26 9.66
N SER A 16 -10.16 2.52 10.03
CA SER A 16 -11.14 3.62 9.93
C SER A 16 -11.43 4.05 8.49
N MET A 17 -10.53 3.79 7.53
CA MET A 17 -10.80 3.98 6.10
C MET A 17 -11.92 3.08 5.56
N LEU A 18 -12.29 2.01 6.28
CA LEU A 18 -13.34 1.07 5.89
C LEU A 18 -14.73 1.38 6.44
N LEU A 19 -14.83 2.24 7.45
CA LEU A 19 -16.10 2.52 8.12
C LEU A 19 -16.96 3.57 7.39
N PHE A 20 -16.53 4.07 6.23
CA PHE A 20 -17.29 5.03 5.44
C PHE A 20 -17.86 4.38 4.18
N PRO A 21 -19.15 3.99 4.18
CA PRO A 21 -19.82 3.41 3.01
C PRO A 21 -19.80 4.34 1.78
N ASN A 22 -19.60 5.64 1.96
CA ASN A 22 -19.49 6.62 0.88
C ASN A 22 -18.17 6.52 0.08
N TYR A 23 -17.13 5.88 0.60
CA TYR A 23 -15.86 5.71 -0.11
C TYR A 23 -15.94 4.68 -1.24
N MET A 24 -16.69 3.60 -1.02
CA MET A 24 -16.96 2.59 -2.06
C MET A 24 -17.79 3.17 -3.22
N ASN A 25 -18.73 4.05 -2.92
CA ASN A 25 -19.55 4.72 -3.95
C ASN A 25 -18.75 5.72 -4.79
N LEU A 26 -17.70 6.33 -4.24
CA LEU A 26 -16.83 7.25 -4.99
C LEU A 26 -15.93 6.49 -5.98
N VAL A 27 -15.46 5.32 -5.61
CA VAL A 27 -14.66 4.43 -6.49
C VAL A 27 -15.51 3.88 -7.63
N HIS A 28 -16.81 3.62 -7.39
CA HIS A 28 -17.75 3.15 -8.41
C HIS A 28 -18.22 4.26 -9.37
N ALA A 29 -18.32 5.50 -8.89
CA ALA A 29 -18.75 6.64 -9.71
C ALA A 29 -17.70 7.07 -10.76
N GLN A 30 -16.43 6.72 -10.59
CA GLN A 30 -15.37 7.04 -11.56
C GLN A 30 -15.31 6.06 -12.75
N SER A 31 -16.01 4.94 -12.71
CA SER A 31 -16.07 4.00 -13.84
C SER A 31 -17.17 4.31 -14.86
N VAL A 32 -18.01 5.30 -14.60
CA VAL A 32 -19.13 5.70 -15.49
C VAL A 32 -19.01 7.17 -15.85
N GLY A 33 -18.41 7.48 -17.01
CA GLY A 33 -18.51 8.79 -17.67
C GLY A 33 -17.28 9.68 -17.56
N ALA A 34 -16.42 9.59 -18.55
CA ALA A 34 -15.41 10.59 -18.86
C ALA A 34 -16.12 11.89 -19.30
N ASN A 35 -16.21 12.89 -18.42
CA ASN A 35 -16.33 14.32 -18.81
C ASN A 35 -16.74 15.24 -17.65
N ASN A 36 -16.20 15.07 -16.43
CA ASN A 36 -16.24 16.16 -15.46
C ASN A 36 -14.98 16.15 -14.60
N PRO A 37 -14.17 17.23 -14.61
CA PRO A 37 -13.07 17.35 -13.68
C PRO A 37 -13.64 17.49 -12.27
N ILE A 38 -13.22 16.62 -11.36
CA ILE A 38 -13.64 16.63 -9.95
C ILE A 38 -13.18 17.95 -9.31
N LYS A 39 -14.11 18.90 -9.21
CA LYS A 39 -13.88 20.22 -8.55
C LYS A 39 -13.89 20.16 -7.02
N ASN A 40 -14.01 19.00 -6.37
CA ASN A 40 -14.21 18.91 -4.92
C ASN A 40 -13.31 17.90 -4.22
N VAL A 41 -12.01 17.86 -4.56
CA VAL A 41 -11.02 17.13 -3.71
C VAL A 41 -10.85 17.87 -2.37
N THR A 42 -11.08 19.16 -2.32
CA THR A 42 -11.01 20.00 -1.10
C THR A 42 -12.06 19.62 -0.04
N ALA A 43 -13.18 19.03 -0.42
CA ALA A 43 -14.23 18.65 0.53
C ALA A 43 -13.90 17.39 1.35
N LEU A 44 -12.98 16.55 0.87
CA LEU A 44 -12.54 15.36 1.60
C LEU A 44 -11.49 15.66 2.68
N SER A 45 -10.73 16.76 2.54
CA SER A 45 -9.75 17.19 3.53
C SER A 45 -10.39 17.64 4.86
N ASN A 46 -11.62 18.09 4.83
CA ASN A 46 -12.33 18.61 6.02
C ASN A 46 -12.99 17.51 6.87
N SER A 47 -13.00 16.26 6.42
CA SER A 47 -13.62 15.12 7.12
C SER A 47 -12.69 14.42 8.12
N PHE A 48 -11.39 14.70 8.08
CA PHE A 48 -10.37 14.09 8.94
C PHE A 48 -9.79 15.13 9.92
N GLY A 49 -10.63 15.64 10.84
CA GLY A 49 -10.17 16.45 11.98
C GLY A 49 -9.60 17.81 11.60
N ASN A 50 -9.72 18.80 12.49
CA ASN A 50 -9.08 20.11 12.45
C ASN A 50 -7.53 20.02 12.49
N GLY A 51 -6.92 19.37 11.49
CA GLY A 51 -5.48 19.32 11.29
C GLY A 51 -5.07 20.47 10.38
N THR A 52 -4.18 21.33 10.84
CA THR A 52 -3.36 22.22 10.02
C THR A 52 -3.03 21.54 8.68
N ASP A 53 -3.15 22.26 7.57
CA ASP A 53 -2.74 21.77 6.25
C ASP A 53 -1.29 21.26 6.33
N ILE A 54 -1.14 19.94 6.47
CA ILE A 54 0.18 19.32 6.53
C ILE A 54 0.76 19.38 5.12
N GLU A 55 1.80 20.18 4.96
CA GLU A 55 2.55 20.26 3.72
C GLU A 55 3.23 18.90 3.46
N LEU A 56 3.11 18.41 2.23
CA LEU A 56 3.73 17.17 1.79
C LEU A 56 4.86 17.45 0.81
N GLN A 57 5.95 16.76 1.00
CA GLN A 57 7.01 16.64 -0.01
C GLN A 57 6.82 15.31 -0.74
N ASN A 58 6.85 15.36 -2.08
CA ASN A 58 6.77 14.17 -2.91
C ASN A 58 7.80 14.21 -4.05
N SER A 59 8.16 13.04 -4.53
CA SER A 59 9.06 12.86 -5.65
C SER A 59 8.85 11.51 -6.32
N THR A 60 9.11 11.45 -7.62
CA THR A 60 9.37 10.19 -8.30
C THR A 60 10.81 9.78 -8.03
N ILE A 61 11.02 8.57 -7.56
CA ILE A 61 12.35 8.06 -7.23
C ILE A 61 12.63 6.77 -7.98
N HIS A 62 13.84 6.63 -8.49
CA HIS A 62 14.34 5.39 -9.03
C HIS A 62 14.87 4.53 -7.88
N TYR A 63 14.18 3.44 -7.53
CA TYR A 63 14.52 2.60 -6.40
C TYR A 63 14.89 1.17 -6.78
N PHE A 64 14.54 0.75 -7.99
CA PHE A 64 14.80 -0.59 -8.51
C PHE A 64 15.11 -0.55 -10.00
N GLU A 65 15.76 -1.57 -10.55
CA GLU A 65 16.37 -1.69 -11.89
C GLU A 65 15.55 -1.08 -13.04
N ASP A 66 14.24 -1.25 -13.03
CA ASP A 66 13.32 -0.84 -14.10
C ASP A 66 12.03 -0.22 -13.53
N ALA A 67 12.05 0.24 -12.29
CA ALA A 67 10.89 0.78 -11.62
C ALA A 67 11.18 2.09 -10.89
N ASP A 68 10.34 3.07 -11.18
CA ASP A 68 10.23 4.32 -10.46
C ASP A 68 9.03 4.28 -9.50
N GLY A 69 9.24 4.69 -8.26
CA GLY A 69 8.18 4.78 -7.25
C GLY A 69 7.79 6.22 -6.95
N TYR A 70 6.61 6.38 -6.37
CA TYR A 70 6.16 7.66 -5.84
C TYR A 70 6.40 7.70 -4.33
N LEU A 71 7.39 8.50 -3.92
CA LEU A 71 7.73 8.74 -2.51
C LEU A 71 7.03 10.00 -2.02
N VAL A 72 6.37 9.93 -0.86
CA VAL A 72 5.74 11.11 -0.24
C VAL A 72 5.83 11.03 1.28
N PHE A 73 6.03 12.19 1.94
CA PHE A 73 6.11 12.31 3.39
C PHE A 73 5.74 13.73 3.85
N PRO A 74 5.33 13.93 5.13
CA PRO A 74 5.01 15.23 5.68
C PRO A 74 6.27 16.08 5.90
N VAL A 75 6.21 17.36 5.48
CA VAL A 75 7.30 18.33 5.70
C VAL A 75 7.36 18.71 7.18
N GLY A 76 8.57 18.86 7.70
CA GLY A 76 8.79 19.29 9.10
C GLY A 76 8.48 18.25 10.16
N GLN A 77 8.01 17.06 9.76
CA GLN A 77 7.81 15.91 10.63
C GLN A 77 8.90 14.87 10.36
N GLY A 78 9.43 14.28 11.42
CA GLY A 78 10.51 13.29 11.32
C GLY A 78 11.88 13.94 11.12
N ASN A 79 12.72 13.74 12.10
CA ASN A 79 14.14 14.09 12.08
C ASN A 79 14.94 12.93 12.68
N GLN A 80 16.25 13.07 12.83
CA GLN A 80 17.10 12.03 13.42
C GLN A 80 16.67 11.63 14.85
N SER A 81 15.99 12.53 15.58
CA SER A 81 15.51 12.28 16.94
C SER A 81 14.07 11.76 17.00
N SER A 82 13.26 12.01 15.95
CA SER A 82 11.85 11.60 15.87
C SER A 82 11.55 11.05 14.47
N LYS A 83 11.96 9.81 14.23
CA LYS A 83 11.78 9.12 12.96
C LYS A 83 10.33 8.70 12.73
N LEU A 84 9.88 8.77 11.49
CA LEU A 84 8.54 8.40 11.07
C LEU A 84 8.43 6.91 10.72
N PRO A 85 7.26 6.29 10.92
CA PRO A 85 6.97 4.99 10.33
C PRO A 85 6.87 5.10 8.81
N ALA A 86 7.13 4.00 8.10
CA ALA A 86 7.03 3.96 6.65
C ALA A 86 6.05 2.88 6.16
N VAL A 87 5.50 3.10 4.97
CA VAL A 87 4.57 2.17 4.33
C VAL A 87 4.97 1.96 2.87
N ILE A 88 5.15 0.69 2.50
CA ILE A 88 5.22 0.25 1.12
C ILE A 88 3.79 0.06 0.61
N MET A 89 3.37 0.92 -0.31
CA MET A 89 2.02 0.89 -0.89
C MET A 89 2.06 0.23 -2.26
N ILE A 90 1.29 -0.83 -2.45
CA ILE A 90 1.31 -1.65 -3.66
C ILE A 90 0.01 -1.45 -4.42
N HIS A 91 0.14 -1.00 -5.67
CA HIS A 91 -0.99 -0.66 -6.55
C HIS A 91 -1.84 -1.87 -6.93
N GLU A 92 -3.05 -1.61 -7.42
CA GLU A 92 -3.95 -2.59 -8.01
C GLU A 92 -3.49 -3.01 -9.43
N ASN A 93 -4.35 -3.70 -10.15
CA ASN A 93 -4.09 -4.18 -11.53
C ASN A 93 -4.00 -3.07 -12.60
N LYS A 94 -4.20 -1.81 -12.21
CA LYS A 94 -4.15 -0.64 -13.13
C LYS A 94 -2.81 0.09 -13.13
N GLY A 95 -1.83 -0.37 -12.35
CA GLY A 95 -0.51 0.27 -12.22
C GLY A 95 -0.48 1.43 -11.22
N LEU A 96 0.67 2.10 -11.13
CA LEU A 96 0.92 3.23 -10.23
C LEU A 96 0.27 4.51 -10.79
N ASN A 97 -1.04 4.56 -10.75
CA ASN A 97 -1.86 5.66 -11.25
C ASN A 97 -2.08 6.76 -10.21
N ASP A 98 -2.74 7.86 -10.61
CA ASP A 98 -2.99 9.00 -9.72
C ASP A 98 -3.87 8.66 -8.52
N TYR A 99 -4.75 7.67 -8.61
CA TYR A 99 -5.53 7.20 -7.48
C TYR A 99 -4.62 6.65 -6.37
N ILE A 100 -3.66 5.80 -6.71
CA ILE A 100 -2.69 5.24 -5.76
C ILE A 100 -1.80 6.34 -5.18
N LYS A 101 -1.33 7.30 -6.00
CA LYS A 101 -0.56 8.45 -5.52
C LYS A 101 -1.38 9.32 -4.54
N ASN A 102 -2.66 9.53 -4.81
CA ASN A 102 -3.54 10.24 -3.90
C ASN A 102 -3.76 9.49 -2.57
N MET A 103 -3.89 8.16 -2.61
CA MET A 103 -3.95 7.34 -1.39
C MET A 103 -2.66 7.43 -0.58
N ALA A 104 -1.49 7.46 -1.26
CA ALA A 104 -0.21 7.69 -0.61
C ALA A 104 -0.15 9.06 0.08
N ASN A 105 -0.64 10.12 -0.59
CA ASN A 105 -0.72 11.47 -0.02
C ASN A 105 -1.61 11.51 1.23
N LEU A 106 -2.77 10.84 1.20
CA LEU A 106 -3.66 10.75 2.36
C LEU A 106 -2.97 10.08 3.55
N LEU A 107 -2.24 9.00 3.31
CA LEU A 107 -1.52 8.29 4.35
C LEU A 107 -0.33 9.10 4.87
N ALA A 108 0.38 9.82 4.00
CA ALA A 108 1.46 10.71 4.41
C ALA A 108 0.97 11.84 5.33
N ARG A 109 -0.22 12.39 5.11
CA ARG A 109 -0.85 13.38 6.02
C ARG A 109 -1.09 12.83 7.42
N GLN A 110 -1.12 11.52 7.59
CA GLN A 110 -1.22 10.86 8.90
C GLN A 110 0.14 10.63 9.58
N GLY A 111 1.23 11.18 9.02
CA GLY A 111 2.56 11.08 9.61
C GLY A 111 3.39 9.87 9.14
N TYR A 112 3.09 9.32 7.97
CA TYR A 112 3.87 8.22 7.39
C TYR A 112 4.77 8.70 6.25
N VAL A 113 5.93 8.07 6.12
CA VAL A 113 6.67 8.07 4.85
C VAL A 113 6.07 6.97 3.98
N VAL A 114 5.61 7.30 2.79
CA VAL A 114 4.94 6.32 1.90
C VAL A 114 5.71 6.21 0.60
N LEU A 115 6.11 4.99 0.25
CA LEU A 115 6.62 4.64 -1.07
C LEU A 115 5.56 3.81 -1.79
N ALA A 116 4.88 4.42 -2.75
CA ALA A 116 4.03 3.69 -3.67
C ALA A 116 4.92 3.11 -4.79
N VAL A 117 5.02 1.79 -4.81
CA VAL A 117 5.89 1.03 -5.72
C VAL A 117 5.24 0.83 -7.08
N ASP A 118 6.06 0.63 -8.09
CA ASP A 118 5.60 0.24 -9.41
C ASP A 118 6.10 -1.18 -9.76
N LEU A 119 5.14 -2.07 -10.02
CA LEU A 119 5.41 -3.44 -10.46
C LEU A 119 5.16 -3.64 -11.97
N PHE A 120 4.76 -2.57 -12.68
CA PHE A 120 4.41 -2.61 -14.09
C PHE A 120 5.31 -1.74 -14.98
N LYS A 121 6.47 -1.30 -14.47
CA LYS A 121 7.51 -0.57 -15.23
C LYS A 121 6.97 0.70 -15.90
N GLY A 122 6.17 1.48 -15.19
CA GLY A 122 5.54 2.71 -15.67
C GLY A 122 4.24 2.49 -16.44
N GLU A 123 3.83 1.25 -16.69
CA GLU A 123 2.58 1.01 -17.41
C GLU A 123 1.36 1.27 -16.52
N VAL A 124 0.42 2.05 -17.05
CA VAL A 124 -0.89 2.35 -16.45
C VAL A 124 -1.96 2.14 -17.50
N SER A 125 -2.97 1.32 -17.22
CA SER A 125 -4.08 1.11 -18.13
C SER A 125 -5.39 0.82 -17.37
N VAL A 126 -6.51 1.13 -18.01
CA VAL A 126 -7.85 0.73 -17.58
C VAL A 126 -8.46 -0.31 -18.54
N ASP A 127 -7.80 -0.60 -19.65
CA ASP A 127 -8.24 -1.65 -20.58
C ASP A 127 -8.08 -3.03 -19.94
N PRO A 128 -9.11 -3.89 -19.97
CA PRO A 128 -9.06 -5.20 -19.33
C PRO A 128 -8.01 -6.16 -19.91
N ASN A 129 -7.65 -6.04 -21.18
CA ASN A 129 -6.62 -6.89 -21.79
C ASN A 129 -5.23 -6.46 -21.35
N ASP A 130 -4.97 -5.15 -21.33
CA ASP A 130 -3.70 -4.60 -20.84
C ASP A 130 -3.50 -4.93 -19.36
N THR A 131 -4.50 -4.67 -18.52
CA THR A 131 -4.40 -4.96 -17.08
C THR A 131 -4.17 -6.45 -16.82
N ARG A 132 -4.79 -7.34 -17.60
CA ARG A 132 -4.54 -8.78 -17.53
C ARG A 132 -3.11 -9.11 -17.94
N ARG A 133 -2.61 -8.54 -19.05
CA ARG A 133 -1.24 -8.72 -19.52
C ARG A 133 -0.22 -8.27 -18.48
N MET A 134 -0.40 -7.07 -17.92
CA MET A 134 0.49 -6.52 -16.88
C MET A 134 0.54 -7.42 -15.63
N VAL A 135 -0.61 -7.83 -15.12
CA VAL A 135 -0.67 -8.78 -13.99
C VAL A 135 0.00 -10.11 -14.32
N GLN A 136 -0.23 -10.62 -15.53
CA GLN A 136 0.36 -11.90 -15.95
C GLN A 136 1.89 -11.79 -16.10
N SER A 137 2.44 -10.66 -16.56
CA SER A 137 3.88 -10.47 -16.66
C SER A 137 4.57 -10.56 -15.30
N VAL A 138 3.97 -10.00 -14.25
CA VAL A 138 4.47 -10.11 -12.87
C VAL A 138 4.33 -11.54 -12.33
N ARG A 139 3.20 -12.19 -12.59
CA ARG A 139 2.98 -13.59 -12.17
C ARG A 139 3.94 -14.58 -12.82
N ASN A 140 4.38 -14.30 -14.04
CA ASN A 140 5.36 -15.13 -14.75
C ASN A 140 6.80 -14.91 -14.25
N ASN A 141 7.05 -13.83 -13.53
CA ASN A 141 8.36 -13.52 -12.95
C ASN A 141 8.23 -13.08 -11.48
N PRO A 142 7.79 -13.98 -10.58
CA PRO A 142 7.52 -13.64 -9.19
C PRO A 142 8.77 -13.22 -8.42
N GLU A 143 9.93 -13.77 -8.75
CA GLU A 143 11.19 -13.42 -8.08
C GLU A 143 11.60 -11.97 -8.33
N HIS A 144 11.40 -11.47 -9.55
CA HIS A 144 11.64 -10.07 -9.88
C HIS A 144 10.71 -9.14 -9.09
N ALA A 145 9.42 -9.47 -8.98
CA ALA A 145 8.47 -8.69 -8.19
C ALA A 145 8.82 -8.70 -6.69
N ILE A 146 9.23 -9.84 -6.15
CA ILE A 146 9.69 -9.95 -4.76
C ILE A 146 10.96 -9.11 -4.55
N SER A 147 11.93 -9.18 -5.46
CA SER A 147 13.16 -8.38 -5.39
C SER A 147 12.86 -6.88 -5.45
N ASN A 148 11.95 -6.44 -6.32
CA ASN A 148 11.46 -5.05 -6.38
C ASN A 148 10.91 -4.61 -5.02
N LEU A 149 10.00 -5.37 -4.43
CA LEU A 149 9.37 -5.05 -3.16
C LEU A 149 10.35 -5.05 -1.98
N GLN A 150 11.27 -6.01 -1.93
CA GLN A 150 12.33 -6.06 -0.91
C GLN A 150 13.29 -4.87 -1.04
N THR A 151 13.60 -4.46 -2.28
CA THR A 151 14.43 -3.26 -2.52
C THR A 151 13.71 -1.99 -2.08
N ALA A 152 12.40 -1.89 -2.30
CA ALA A 152 11.59 -0.80 -1.79
C ALA A 152 11.63 -0.70 -0.26
N VAL A 153 11.53 -1.85 0.45
CA VAL A 153 11.68 -1.89 1.92
C VAL A 153 13.06 -1.41 2.35
N LYS A 154 14.13 -1.89 1.71
CA LYS A 154 15.51 -1.46 2.00
C LYS A 154 15.68 0.03 1.75
N TYR A 155 15.14 0.54 0.63
CA TYR A 155 15.23 1.95 0.28
C TYR A 155 14.60 2.84 1.36
N VAL A 156 13.33 2.61 1.72
CA VAL A 156 12.67 3.46 2.75
C VAL A 156 13.34 3.30 4.11
N SER A 157 13.82 2.11 4.45
CA SER A 157 14.52 1.85 5.70
C SER A 157 15.86 2.59 5.81
N SER A 158 16.47 2.98 4.69
CA SER A 158 17.72 3.75 4.63
C SER A 158 17.51 5.26 4.77
N LEU A 159 16.27 5.75 4.63
CA LEU A 159 15.98 7.19 4.72
C LEU A 159 16.24 7.71 6.14
N PRO A 160 16.87 8.89 6.30
CA PRO A 160 17.28 9.40 7.61
C PRO A 160 16.12 9.73 8.54
N ASN A 161 14.95 10.04 7.99
CA ASN A 161 13.72 10.38 8.70
C ASN A 161 12.80 9.16 8.94
N VAL A 162 13.20 7.93 8.58
CA VAL A 162 12.42 6.72 8.74
C VAL A 162 12.90 5.86 9.90
N ASP A 163 11.97 5.40 10.74
CA ASP A 163 12.20 4.33 11.71
C ASP A 163 12.16 2.98 10.99
N SER A 164 13.31 2.42 10.69
CA SER A 164 13.44 1.15 9.97
C SER A 164 12.79 -0.05 10.68
N SER A 165 12.50 0.06 11.97
CA SER A 165 11.76 -0.96 12.73
C SER A 165 10.23 -0.86 12.56
N LYS A 166 9.75 0.19 11.86
CA LYS A 166 8.32 0.50 11.67
C LYS A 166 7.95 0.61 10.20
N VAL A 167 8.38 -0.34 9.39
CA VAL A 167 8.02 -0.42 7.97
C VAL A 167 6.88 -1.42 7.82
N ALA A 168 5.76 -1.00 7.23
CA ALA A 168 4.63 -1.86 6.93
C ALA A 168 4.39 -1.96 5.40
N SER A 169 3.62 -2.96 4.98
CA SER A 169 3.13 -3.07 3.61
C SER A 169 1.60 -2.99 3.55
N ILE A 170 1.08 -2.40 2.48
CA ILE A 170 -0.36 -2.35 2.18
C ILE A 170 -0.59 -2.53 0.69
N GLY A 171 -1.65 -3.26 0.34
CA GLY A 171 -2.04 -3.42 -1.06
C GLY A 171 -3.49 -3.89 -1.23
N TRP A 172 -4.04 -3.64 -2.41
CA TRP A 172 -5.42 -3.98 -2.78
C TRP A 172 -5.44 -4.87 -4.01
N CYS A 173 -6.38 -5.81 -4.09
CA CYS A 173 -6.54 -6.69 -5.25
C CYS A 173 -5.22 -7.42 -5.59
N PHE A 174 -4.69 -7.22 -6.80
CA PHE A 174 -3.35 -7.68 -7.18
C PHE A 174 -2.28 -7.27 -6.15
N GLY A 175 -2.26 -5.98 -5.74
CA GLY A 175 -1.32 -5.46 -4.74
C GLY A 175 -1.50 -6.09 -3.36
N GLY A 176 -2.71 -6.48 -2.98
CA GLY A 176 -2.96 -7.24 -1.75
C GLY A 176 -2.28 -8.61 -1.77
N GLY A 177 -2.34 -9.30 -2.91
CA GLY A 177 -1.58 -10.54 -3.11
C GLY A 177 -0.08 -10.33 -3.04
N GLN A 178 0.43 -9.23 -3.63
CA GLN A 178 1.85 -8.89 -3.60
C GLN A 178 2.32 -8.47 -2.19
N SER A 179 1.48 -7.81 -1.39
CA SER A 179 1.76 -7.51 0.02
C SER A 179 1.96 -8.79 0.84
N LEU A 180 1.15 -9.82 0.59
CA LEU A 180 1.33 -11.13 1.21
C LEU A 180 2.61 -11.83 0.72
N GLN A 181 2.92 -11.76 -0.59
CA GLN A 181 4.17 -12.30 -1.13
C GLN A 181 5.40 -11.61 -0.52
N LEU A 182 5.39 -10.30 -0.37
CA LEU A 182 6.44 -9.58 0.34
C LEU A 182 6.59 -10.11 1.78
N ALA A 183 5.50 -10.28 2.51
CA ALA A 183 5.55 -10.80 3.88
C ALA A 183 6.14 -12.21 3.95
N LEU A 184 5.78 -13.09 3.03
CA LEU A 184 6.29 -14.46 2.97
C LEU A 184 7.79 -14.54 2.63
N ASN A 185 8.37 -13.48 2.08
CA ASN A 185 9.77 -13.42 1.63
C ASN A 185 10.60 -12.35 2.39
N SER A 186 10.14 -11.89 3.55
CA SER A 186 10.79 -10.81 4.33
C SER A 186 11.33 -11.26 5.68
N GLN A 187 11.76 -12.53 5.82
CA GLN A 187 12.28 -13.03 7.09
C GLN A 187 13.56 -12.32 7.54
N ASP A 188 14.40 -11.92 6.58
CA ASP A 188 15.66 -11.18 6.85
C ASP A 188 15.42 -9.70 7.16
N HIS A 189 14.27 -9.15 6.74
CA HIS A 189 13.86 -7.76 6.96
C HIS A 189 12.39 -7.72 7.39
N GLN A 190 12.14 -8.10 8.65
CA GLN A 190 10.79 -8.22 9.18
C GLN A 190 10.04 -6.89 9.08
N LEU A 191 8.81 -6.96 8.57
CA LEU A 191 7.90 -5.83 8.55
C LEU A 191 7.30 -5.60 9.94
N ALA A 192 6.85 -4.38 10.22
CA ALA A 192 6.10 -4.07 11.42
C ALA A 192 4.64 -4.53 11.34
N ALA A 193 4.07 -4.53 10.12
CA ALA A 193 2.74 -5.03 9.82
C ALA A 193 2.59 -5.30 8.31
N THR A 194 1.65 -6.17 7.97
CA THR A 194 1.21 -6.42 6.57
C THR A 194 -0.29 -6.25 6.48
N ILE A 195 -0.76 -5.46 5.52
CA ILE A 195 -2.17 -5.22 5.28
C ILE A 195 -2.52 -5.61 3.84
N LEU A 196 -3.55 -6.42 3.70
CA LEU A 196 -4.03 -6.82 2.39
C LEU A 196 -5.56 -6.73 2.31
N TYR A 197 -6.03 -6.06 1.26
CA TYR A 197 -7.45 -5.97 0.93
C TYR A 197 -7.75 -6.88 -0.25
N TYR A 198 -8.63 -7.87 -0.06
CA TYR A 198 -9.08 -8.80 -1.11
C TYR A 198 -7.93 -9.25 -2.04
N GLY A 199 -6.79 -9.61 -1.43
CA GLY A 199 -5.56 -9.95 -2.16
C GLY A 199 -5.62 -11.27 -2.91
N THR A 200 -5.17 -11.29 -4.16
CA THR A 200 -5.06 -12.48 -4.98
C THR A 200 -3.70 -12.58 -5.68
N PRO A 201 -3.11 -13.80 -5.78
CA PRO A 201 -3.55 -15.06 -5.18
C PRO A 201 -3.45 -15.08 -3.66
N LEU A 202 -4.42 -15.70 -3.00
CA LEU A 202 -4.38 -15.94 -1.57
C LEU A 202 -3.50 -17.17 -1.27
N VAL A 203 -2.59 -17.04 -0.32
CA VAL A 203 -1.81 -18.16 0.21
C VAL A 203 -2.47 -18.65 1.50
N THR A 204 -2.83 -19.92 1.54
CA THR A 204 -3.53 -20.54 2.69
C THR A 204 -2.72 -21.65 3.34
N ASP A 205 -1.54 -21.97 2.81
CA ASP A 205 -0.65 -22.97 3.40
C ASP A 205 -0.14 -22.51 4.77
N LYS A 206 -0.47 -23.26 5.82
CA LYS A 206 -0.12 -22.93 7.19
C LYS A 206 1.39 -22.90 7.43
N GLY A 207 2.16 -23.76 6.75
CA GLY A 207 3.61 -23.79 6.87
C GLY A 207 4.25 -22.52 6.36
N ASN A 208 3.77 -21.99 5.23
CA ASN A 208 4.22 -20.71 4.70
C ASN A 208 3.78 -19.54 5.57
N LEU A 209 2.50 -19.48 5.95
CA LEU A 209 1.97 -18.40 6.79
C LEU A 209 2.64 -18.33 8.16
N SER A 210 3.06 -19.46 8.73
CA SER A 210 3.76 -19.52 10.02
C SER A 210 5.14 -18.86 10.02
N LYS A 211 5.71 -18.57 8.84
CA LYS A 211 6.97 -17.83 8.70
C LYS A 211 6.82 -16.35 9.02
N ILE A 212 5.61 -15.79 8.88
CA ILE A 212 5.32 -14.39 9.19
C ILE A 212 5.22 -14.24 10.71
N LYS A 213 6.10 -13.40 11.30
CA LYS A 213 6.22 -13.22 12.75
C LYS A 213 5.68 -11.88 13.26
N TRP A 214 5.04 -11.11 12.39
CA TRP A 214 4.40 -9.83 12.68
C TRP A 214 2.91 -9.87 12.37
N PRO A 215 2.12 -8.88 12.82
CA PRO A 215 0.69 -8.82 12.55
C PRO A 215 0.37 -8.72 11.06
N VAL A 216 -0.63 -9.49 10.65
CA VAL A 216 -1.23 -9.43 9.31
C VAL A 216 -2.70 -9.06 9.47
N LEU A 217 -3.16 -8.05 8.73
CA LEU A 217 -4.56 -7.68 8.61
C LEU A 217 -5.05 -8.01 7.20
N GLY A 218 -5.92 -9.00 7.09
CA GLY A 218 -6.63 -9.35 5.86
C GLY A 218 -8.07 -8.82 5.89
N ILE A 219 -8.48 -8.18 4.81
CA ILE A 219 -9.83 -7.62 4.67
C ILE A 219 -10.43 -8.14 3.38
N PHE A 220 -11.56 -8.84 3.50
CA PHE A 220 -12.23 -9.54 2.41
C PHE A 220 -13.72 -9.27 2.44
N GLY A 221 -14.35 -9.27 1.27
CA GLY A 221 -15.81 -9.19 1.17
C GLY A 221 -16.46 -10.56 1.41
N ASP A 222 -17.50 -10.59 2.22
CA ASP A 222 -18.27 -11.82 2.51
C ASP A 222 -19.04 -12.35 1.31
N GLN A 223 -19.27 -11.52 0.29
CA GLN A 223 -19.94 -11.87 -0.97
C GLN A 223 -18.97 -11.90 -2.17
N ASP A 224 -17.67 -11.91 -1.93
CA ASP A 224 -16.67 -12.01 -2.98
C ASP A 224 -16.65 -13.43 -3.58
N ARG A 225 -17.14 -13.56 -4.83
CA ARG A 225 -17.15 -14.86 -5.52
C ARG A 225 -15.77 -15.32 -5.96
N GLY A 226 -14.79 -14.41 -6.07
CA GLY A 226 -13.40 -14.71 -6.42
C GLY A 226 -12.60 -15.23 -5.22
N ILE A 227 -12.95 -14.74 -4.03
CA ILE A 227 -12.33 -15.12 -2.75
C ILE A 227 -13.45 -15.43 -1.75
N PRO A 228 -14.12 -16.56 -1.88
CA PRO A 228 -15.21 -16.93 -0.97
C PRO A 228 -14.67 -17.15 0.45
N VAL A 229 -15.51 -16.90 1.45
CA VAL A 229 -15.18 -16.91 2.89
C VAL A 229 -14.47 -18.20 3.31
N GLU A 230 -14.83 -19.33 2.69
CA GLU A 230 -14.26 -20.64 3.00
C GLU A 230 -12.77 -20.76 2.60
N LYS A 231 -12.27 -19.81 1.81
CA LYS A 231 -10.85 -19.76 1.40
C LYS A 231 -10.01 -18.81 2.24
N VAL A 232 -10.63 -18.01 3.11
CA VAL A 232 -9.95 -17.06 3.99
C VAL A 232 -9.76 -17.66 5.37
#